data_d17d6940f9b72d60ed516e35fcdf73ba
#
_entry.id   d17d6940f9b72d60ed516e35fcdf73ba
#
_cell.length_a   1.000
_cell.length_b   1.000
_cell.length_c   1.000
_cell.angle_alpha   90.00
_cell.angle_beta   90.00
_cell.angle_gamma   90.00
#
_symmetry.space_group_name_H-M   'P 1'
#
loop_
_entity.id
_entity.type
_entity.pdbx_description
1 polymer ?
#
loop_
_entity_poly.entity_id
_entity_poly.type
_entity_poly.pdbx_seq_one_letter_code
_entity_poly.pdbx_strand_id
1 'polypeptide(L)'
;MARQNYVFTSESVSEGHPDKLCDRISDAVLDALIAEEPEARVACETFATTNRVVIGGEVGLRDQDKLAAVAERGEPIARDCIRDIGYEQESFHHARCRVDVLLHRQSAHIAQGVDARDNRDEGAGDQGIMFGYATDETEALMPAPILYAHAILRRLAEARKSGAEPLLRPDAKSQISVRYEDGRPVGVSQIVVSTQHESEAQSSDDVRAIVEPYVREVLPDGWITDETAWWVNPTGAFVIGGPDGDAGLTGRKIIVDTYGGAAPHGGGAFSGKDPTKVDRSAAYAARYLAKNVVQAGLARRCTLQLSYAIGVARPLSIYIETHGTGEVEDLAIEAAIPRVMDLTPRGIRTHLGLNRPIYQRTAAYGHFGREPDADGGFSWERTDLADALKGAVR
;
A
#
# COMPACT_ATOMS: atom_id res chain seq x y z
N MET A 1 -18.30 -17.01 -20.25
CA MET A 1 -18.80 -15.64 -20.15
C MET A 1 -18.41 -15.10 -18.79
N ALA A 2 -17.86 -13.87 -18.71
CA ALA A 2 -17.59 -13.23 -17.43
C ALA A 2 -18.91 -13.02 -16.65
N ARG A 3 -18.85 -13.16 -15.32
CA ARG A 3 -20.00 -12.91 -14.44
C ARG A 3 -20.37 -11.45 -14.51
N GLN A 4 -21.63 -11.11 -14.83
CA GLN A 4 -22.07 -9.72 -15.01
C GLN A 4 -22.70 -9.13 -13.75
N ASN A 5 -23.48 -9.94 -13.01
CA ASN A 5 -24.17 -9.49 -11.80
C ASN A 5 -23.61 -10.25 -10.60
N TYR A 6 -23.04 -9.53 -9.63
CA TYR A 6 -22.41 -10.10 -8.45
C TYR A 6 -22.21 -9.05 -7.35
N VAL A 7 -21.87 -9.53 -6.16
CA VAL A 7 -21.36 -8.69 -5.07
C VAL A 7 -19.89 -9.00 -4.90
N PHE A 8 -19.06 -7.98 -4.80
CA PHE A 8 -17.63 -8.11 -4.49
C PHE A 8 -17.28 -7.28 -3.28
N THR A 9 -16.48 -7.84 -2.39
CA THR A 9 -16.15 -7.24 -1.09
C THR A 9 -14.65 -7.04 -0.95
N SER A 10 -14.27 -5.87 -0.46
CA SER A 10 -12.90 -5.58 -0.02
C SER A 10 -12.91 -4.95 1.36
N GLU A 11 -11.80 -5.12 2.06
CA GLU A 11 -11.58 -4.52 3.37
C GLU A 11 -10.35 -3.61 3.38
N SER A 12 -10.34 -2.66 4.30
CA SER A 12 -9.21 -1.80 4.61
C SER A 12 -9.02 -1.68 6.11
N VAL A 13 -7.83 -1.27 6.52
CA VAL A 13 -7.50 -0.97 7.91
C VAL A 13 -6.84 0.41 8.02
N SER A 14 -7.05 1.07 9.17
CA SER A 14 -6.53 2.42 9.42
C SER A 14 -5.01 2.44 9.67
N GLU A 15 -4.44 3.64 9.69
CA GLU A 15 -3.03 3.85 10.08
C GLU A 15 -2.71 3.36 11.50
N GLY A 16 -3.73 3.27 12.37
CA GLY A 16 -3.61 2.77 13.75
C GLY A 16 -3.73 1.25 13.88
N HIS A 17 -4.13 0.53 12.84
CA HIS A 17 -4.09 -0.93 12.90
C HIS A 17 -2.67 -1.42 13.23
N PRO A 18 -2.48 -2.43 14.11
CA PRO A 18 -1.16 -2.88 14.54
C PRO A 18 -0.18 -3.15 13.40
N ASP A 19 -0.62 -3.86 12.35
CA ASP A 19 0.23 -4.15 11.19
C ASP A 19 0.59 -2.87 10.41
N LYS A 20 -0.34 -1.91 10.28
CA LYS A 20 -0.08 -0.64 9.55
C LYS A 20 0.79 0.32 10.35
N LEU A 21 0.71 0.30 11.67
CA LEU A 21 1.70 0.96 12.53
C LEU A 21 3.11 0.42 12.24
N CYS A 22 3.26 -0.91 12.15
CA CYS A 22 4.55 -1.55 11.85
C CYS A 22 5.05 -1.17 10.45
N ASP A 23 4.18 -1.18 9.45
CA ASP A 23 4.50 -0.74 8.09
C ASP A 23 4.98 0.71 8.07
N ARG A 24 4.29 1.60 8.80
CA ARG A 24 4.65 3.01 8.89
C ARG A 24 5.99 3.25 9.56
N ILE A 25 6.29 2.54 10.64
CA ILE A 25 7.59 2.65 11.32
C ILE A 25 8.71 2.15 10.40
N SER A 26 8.53 1.01 9.73
CA SER A 26 9.51 0.46 8.81
C SER A 26 9.79 1.38 7.63
N ASP A 27 8.75 2.01 7.05
CA ASP A 27 8.91 2.98 5.97
C ASP A 27 9.48 4.32 6.45
N ALA A 28 9.23 4.74 7.69
CA ALA A 28 9.85 5.93 8.27
C ALA A 28 11.36 5.74 8.51
N VAL A 29 11.78 4.54 8.92
CA VAL A 29 13.20 4.17 9.01
C VAL A 29 13.84 4.15 7.62
N LEU A 30 13.16 3.58 6.63
CA LEU A 30 13.60 3.59 5.23
C LEU A 30 13.79 5.01 4.71
N ASP A 31 12.81 5.90 4.90
CA ASP A 31 12.88 7.30 4.47
C ASP A 31 14.03 8.05 5.10
N ALA A 32 14.28 7.83 6.40
CA ALA A 32 15.41 8.43 7.11
C ALA A 32 16.76 7.99 6.51
N LEU A 33 16.89 6.74 6.09
CA LEU A 33 18.09 6.17 5.46
C LEU A 33 18.29 6.70 4.03
N ILE A 34 17.23 6.71 3.21
CA ILE A 34 17.28 7.21 1.83
C ILE A 34 17.56 8.71 1.80
N ALA A 35 17.05 9.48 2.77
CA ALA A 35 17.33 10.91 2.86
C ALA A 35 18.83 11.19 3.06
N GLU A 36 19.56 10.34 3.75
CA GLU A 36 21.01 10.46 3.95
C GLU A 36 21.81 9.84 2.78
N GLU A 37 21.37 8.71 2.29
CA GLU A 37 22.00 8.01 1.19
C GLU A 37 20.93 7.44 0.23
N PRO A 38 20.66 8.10 -0.91
CA PRO A 38 19.61 7.69 -1.85
C PRO A 38 19.77 6.25 -2.39
N GLU A 39 20.98 5.70 -2.34
CA GLU A 39 21.31 4.32 -2.73
C GLU A 39 21.39 3.34 -1.55
N ALA A 40 20.91 3.75 -0.36
CA ALA A 40 20.87 2.87 0.81
C ALA A 40 20.11 1.58 0.52
N ARG A 41 20.66 0.47 0.98
CA ARG A 41 20.02 -0.85 0.93
C ARG A 41 19.33 -1.10 2.27
N VAL A 42 18.04 -1.31 2.26
CA VAL A 42 17.25 -1.43 3.48
C VAL A 42 16.28 -2.59 3.36
N ALA A 43 16.29 -3.45 4.36
CA ALA A 43 15.24 -4.42 4.64
C ALA A 43 14.91 -4.27 6.13
N CYS A 44 13.91 -3.48 6.44
CA CYS A 44 13.51 -3.13 7.81
C CYS A 44 12.12 -3.70 8.10
N GLU A 45 12.03 -4.51 9.15
CA GLU A 45 10.78 -5.07 9.65
C GLU A 45 10.52 -4.59 11.07
N THR A 46 9.27 -4.37 11.40
CA THR A 46 8.82 -3.94 12.73
C THR A 46 7.81 -4.93 13.26
N PHE A 47 7.95 -5.28 14.52
CA PHE A 47 6.96 -6.00 15.32
C PHE A 47 6.48 -5.10 16.46
N ALA A 48 5.18 -5.03 16.68
CA ALA A 48 4.58 -4.27 17.77
C ALA A 48 3.59 -5.12 18.55
N THR A 49 3.59 -4.99 19.88
CA THR A 49 2.66 -5.65 20.81
C THR A 49 2.50 -4.77 22.04
N THR A 50 1.74 -5.21 23.04
CA THR A 50 1.54 -4.49 24.31
C THR A 50 2.86 -3.91 24.83
N ASN A 51 2.90 -2.60 24.99
CA ASN A 51 4.02 -1.83 25.54
C ASN A 51 5.40 -2.07 24.88
N ARG A 52 5.46 -2.63 23.67
CA ARG A 52 6.74 -2.95 23.02
C ARG A 52 6.69 -2.80 21.49
N VAL A 53 7.78 -2.24 20.94
CA VAL A 53 8.09 -2.20 19.52
C VAL A 53 9.50 -2.76 19.32
N VAL A 54 9.69 -3.62 18.33
CA VAL A 54 10.97 -4.16 17.92
C VAL A 54 11.18 -3.81 16.45
N ILE A 55 12.26 -3.11 16.14
CA ILE A 55 12.67 -2.76 14.78
C ILE A 55 13.90 -3.59 14.46
N GLY A 56 13.83 -4.44 13.45
CA GLY A 56 14.92 -5.33 13.05
C GLY A 56 15.16 -5.31 11.55
N GLY A 57 16.30 -5.85 11.13
CA GLY A 57 16.60 -6.01 9.72
C GLY A 57 18.00 -5.60 9.32
N GLU A 58 18.25 -5.57 8.00
CA GLU A 58 19.56 -5.34 7.42
C GLU A 58 19.62 -3.97 6.73
N VAL A 59 20.75 -3.28 6.94
CA VAL A 59 21.05 -1.99 6.31
C VAL A 59 22.43 -2.03 5.65
N GLY A 60 22.48 -1.63 4.37
CA GLY A 60 23.71 -1.46 3.60
C GLY A 60 23.89 0.02 3.25
N LEU A 61 24.92 0.65 3.82
CA LEU A 61 25.35 2.01 3.53
C LEU A 61 26.75 1.99 2.95
N ARG A 62 27.11 2.96 2.11
CA ARG A 62 28.50 3.14 1.64
C ARG A 62 29.41 3.52 2.79
N ASP A 63 28.94 4.42 3.65
CA ASP A 63 29.60 4.81 4.89
C ASP A 63 29.03 3.98 6.06
N GLN A 64 29.77 2.95 6.43
CA GLN A 64 29.35 1.99 7.46
C GLN A 64 29.34 2.61 8.88
N ASP A 65 30.07 3.67 9.11
CA ASP A 65 30.12 4.35 10.42
C ASP A 65 28.78 5.04 10.73
N LYS A 66 27.96 5.33 9.72
CA LYS A 66 26.62 5.90 9.88
C LYS A 66 25.59 4.91 10.42
N LEU A 67 25.84 3.60 10.37
CA LEU A 67 24.85 2.61 10.81
C LEU A 67 24.50 2.76 12.30
N ALA A 68 25.49 3.04 13.16
CA ALA A 68 25.23 3.26 14.58
C ALA A 68 24.32 4.48 14.80
N ALA A 69 24.59 5.59 14.13
CA ALA A 69 23.79 6.80 14.20
C ALA A 69 22.36 6.60 13.70
N VAL A 70 22.16 5.74 12.71
CA VAL A 70 20.82 5.38 12.20
C VAL A 70 20.09 4.48 13.21
N ALA A 71 20.76 3.49 13.80
CA ALA A 71 20.16 2.65 14.83
C ALA A 71 19.70 3.49 16.04
N GLU A 72 20.50 4.47 16.45
CA GLU A 72 20.14 5.43 17.52
C GLU A 72 18.87 6.25 17.17
N ARG A 73 18.59 6.49 15.90
CA ARG A 73 17.41 7.22 15.44
C ARG A 73 16.15 6.36 15.35
N GLY A 74 16.28 5.02 15.35
CA GLY A 74 15.14 4.11 15.22
C GLY A 74 14.10 4.29 16.32
N GLU A 75 14.52 4.47 17.58
CA GLU A 75 13.61 4.73 18.70
C GLU A 75 12.86 6.06 18.56
N PRO A 76 13.50 7.23 18.35
CA PRO A 76 12.79 8.48 18.05
C PRO A 76 11.80 8.37 16.88
N ILE A 77 12.18 7.74 15.78
CA ILE A 77 11.30 7.54 14.61
C ILE A 77 10.04 6.76 15.00
N ALA A 78 10.20 5.64 15.72
CA ALA A 78 9.06 4.85 16.15
C ALA A 78 8.13 5.66 17.07
N ARG A 79 8.69 6.42 18.03
CA ARG A 79 7.91 7.27 18.94
C ARG A 79 7.16 8.36 18.21
N ASP A 80 7.78 8.98 17.22
CA ASP A 80 7.14 9.99 16.38
C ASP A 80 5.98 9.40 15.55
N CYS A 81 6.14 8.20 14.98
CA CYS A 81 5.06 7.49 14.30
C CYS A 81 3.88 7.18 15.24
N ILE A 82 4.17 6.64 16.44
CA ILE A 82 3.14 6.30 17.42
C ILE A 82 2.39 7.56 17.88
N ARG A 83 3.11 8.67 18.14
CA ARG A 83 2.52 9.96 18.52
C ARG A 83 1.64 10.53 17.42
N ASP A 84 2.11 10.52 16.18
CA ASP A 84 1.40 11.07 15.03
C ASP A 84 0.14 10.28 14.66
N ILE A 85 0.15 8.97 14.90
CA ILE A 85 -1.04 8.12 14.82
C ILE A 85 -2.02 8.45 15.96
N GLY A 86 -1.54 8.85 17.12
CA GLY A 86 -2.34 9.28 18.27
C GLY A 86 -2.53 8.20 19.34
N TYR A 87 -1.57 7.29 19.52
CA TYR A 87 -1.61 6.32 20.60
C TYR A 87 -1.13 6.89 21.93
N GLU A 88 -2.05 7.02 22.88
CA GLU A 88 -1.84 7.49 24.25
C GLU A 88 -2.49 6.56 25.30
N GLN A 89 -2.67 5.28 24.96
CA GLN A 89 -3.23 4.26 25.85
C GLN A 89 -2.28 3.93 27.00
N GLU A 90 -2.82 3.43 28.12
CA GLU A 90 -2.00 3.05 29.27
C GLU A 90 -0.94 2.03 28.91
N SER A 91 -1.31 1.01 28.13
CA SER A 91 -0.45 -0.12 27.75
C SER A 91 0.20 0.03 26.37
N PHE A 92 -0.08 1.14 25.64
CA PHE A 92 0.62 1.50 24.41
C PHE A 92 0.65 3.01 24.19
N HIS A 93 1.80 3.63 24.44
CA HIS A 93 1.94 5.08 24.46
C HIS A 93 3.31 5.50 23.87
N HIS A 94 3.32 6.52 23.01
CA HIS A 94 4.54 7.00 22.32
C HIS A 94 5.72 7.30 23.27
N ALA A 95 5.45 7.81 24.49
CA ALA A 95 6.52 8.17 25.43
C ALA A 95 6.96 7.03 26.35
N ARG A 96 6.14 5.96 26.51
CA ARG A 96 6.36 4.94 27.52
C ARG A 96 6.66 3.55 26.98
N CYS A 97 6.18 3.21 25.77
CA CYS A 97 6.44 1.89 25.20
C CYS A 97 7.96 1.65 25.05
N ARG A 98 8.37 0.44 25.28
CA ARG A 98 9.75 0.01 25.04
C ARG A 98 9.99 -0.13 23.54
N VAL A 99 11.09 0.44 23.05
CA VAL A 99 11.52 0.30 21.66
C VAL A 99 12.90 -0.36 21.65
N ASP A 100 12.99 -1.51 20.99
CA ASP A 100 14.25 -2.22 20.79
C ASP A 100 14.64 -2.09 19.30
N VAL A 101 15.84 -1.61 19.02
CA VAL A 101 16.37 -1.44 17.65
C VAL A 101 17.48 -2.45 17.40
N LEU A 102 17.23 -3.38 16.49
CA LEU A 102 18.09 -4.52 16.15
C LEU A 102 18.52 -4.48 14.68
N LEU A 103 18.78 -3.27 14.17
CA LEU A 103 19.28 -3.09 12.81
C LEU A 103 20.76 -3.46 12.76
N HIS A 104 21.14 -4.25 11.76
CA HIS A 104 22.51 -4.68 11.55
C HIS A 104 22.94 -4.55 10.09
N ARG A 105 24.24 -4.72 9.86
CA ARG A 105 24.83 -4.58 8.54
C ARG A 105 24.39 -5.70 7.60
N GLN A 106 24.03 -5.33 6.37
CA GLN A 106 23.74 -6.30 5.30
C GLN A 106 24.97 -7.18 5.00
N SER A 107 24.72 -8.47 4.78
CA SER A 107 25.76 -9.44 4.40
C SER A 107 26.42 -9.08 3.07
N ALA A 108 27.75 -9.17 3.02
CA ALA A 108 28.54 -8.92 1.82
C ALA A 108 28.19 -9.88 0.66
N HIS A 109 27.69 -11.08 0.96
CA HIS A 109 27.29 -12.05 -0.06
C HIS A 109 26.04 -11.63 -0.85
N ILE A 110 25.09 -10.96 -0.20
CA ILE A 110 23.89 -10.43 -0.86
C ILE A 110 24.28 -9.28 -1.79
N ALA A 111 25.16 -8.39 -1.36
CA ALA A 111 25.66 -7.28 -2.17
C ALA A 111 26.37 -7.75 -3.45
N GLN A 112 27.06 -8.89 -3.43
CA GLN A 112 27.81 -9.41 -4.59
C GLN A 112 26.93 -9.85 -5.76
N GLY A 113 25.71 -10.31 -5.50
CA GLY A 113 24.76 -10.78 -6.54
C GLY A 113 23.99 -9.67 -7.23
N VAL A 114 23.93 -8.50 -6.62
CA VAL A 114 23.01 -7.40 -7.00
C VAL A 114 23.76 -6.21 -7.59
N ASP A 115 24.98 -5.93 -7.12
CA ASP A 115 25.74 -4.75 -7.55
C ASP A 115 26.19 -4.85 -8.99
N ALA A 116 26.04 -3.76 -9.74
CA ALA A 116 26.59 -3.61 -11.08
C ALA A 116 28.12 -3.77 -11.04
N ARG A 117 28.67 -4.73 -11.79
CA ARG A 117 30.12 -4.96 -11.96
C ARG A 117 30.43 -5.07 -13.43
N ASP A 118 31.54 -4.45 -13.84
CA ASP A 118 32.23 -4.69 -15.13
C ASP A 118 31.30 -4.99 -16.33
N ASN A 119 30.48 -4.02 -16.78
CA ASN A 119 29.54 -4.15 -17.89
C ASN A 119 28.27 -5.01 -17.64
N ARG A 120 27.92 -5.32 -16.41
CA ARG A 120 26.61 -5.91 -16.09
C ARG A 120 25.67 -4.85 -15.51
N ASP A 121 24.45 -4.81 -16.03
CA ASP A 121 23.35 -4.07 -15.40
C ASP A 121 23.08 -4.63 -13.99
N GLU A 122 22.61 -3.77 -13.11
CA GLU A 122 22.16 -4.16 -11.78
C GLU A 122 21.04 -5.22 -11.89
N GLY A 123 21.28 -6.41 -11.35
CA GLY A 123 20.31 -7.49 -11.35
C GLY A 123 19.23 -7.32 -10.27
N ALA A 124 18.12 -8.03 -10.42
CA ALA A 124 17.10 -8.08 -9.39
C ALA A 124 17.68 -8.66 -8.08
N GLY A 125 17.32 -8.05 -6.95
CA GLY A 125 17.80 -8.44 -5.64
C GLY A 125 17.23 -9.78 -5.13
N ASP A 126 16.14 -10.24 -5.74
CA ASP A 126 15.50 -11.51 -5.45
C ASP A 126 14.73 -12.00 -6.69
N GLN A 127 14.28 -13.24 -6.65
CA GLN A 127 13.26 -13.76 -7.54
C GLN A 127 11.88 -13.28 -7.09
N GLY A 128 10.92 -13.18 -8.01
CA GLY A 128 9.55 -12.86 -7.62
C GLY A 128 8.62 -12.68 -8.81
N ILE A 129 7.33 -12.64 -8.51
CA ILE A 129 6.26 -12.25 -9.43
C ILE A 129 5.51 -11.06 -8.85
N MET A 130 5.27 -10.04 -9.65
CA MET A 130 4.58 -8.81 -9.25
C MET A 130 3.41 -8.56 -10.17
N PHE A 131 2.30 -8.11 -9.61
CA PHE A 131 1.09 -7.82 -10.36
C PHE A 131 0.76 -6.33 -10.34
N GLY A 132 0.37 -5.83 -11.51
CA GLY A 132 -0.31 -4.56 -11.69
C GLY A 132 -1.75 -4.79 -12.11
N TYR A 133 -2.63 -3.89 -11.67
CA TYR A 133 -4.04 -3.92 -12.07
C TYR A 133 -4.59 -2.52 -12.22
N ALA A 134 -5.47 -2.35 -13.20
CA ALA A 134 -6.27 -1.15 -13.37
C ALA A 134 -7.64 -1.51 -13.98
N THR A 135 -8.66 -0.74 -13.62
CA THR A 135 -10.02 -0.88 -14.14
C THR A 135 -10.70 0.49 -14.19
N ASP A 136 -11.54 0.70 -15.19
CA ASP A 136 -12.29 1.95 -15.39
C ASP A 136 -13.53 2.08 -14.48
N GLU A 137 -13.53 1.40 -13.34
CA GLU A 137 -14.63 1.44 -12.37
C GLU A 137 -14.71 2.76 -11.60
N THR A 138 -13.57 3.41 -11.42
CA THR A 138 -13.42 4.67 -10.67
C THR A 138 -12.45 5.60 -11.40
N GLU A 139 -12.48 6.89 -11.08
CA GLU A 139 -11.55 7.89 -11.64
C GLU A 139 -10.08 7.56 -11.34
N ALA A 140 -9.82 6.98 -10.18
CA ALA A 140 -8.48 6.51 -9.80
C ALA A 140 -8.01 5.27 -10.57
N LEU A 141 -8.87 4.71 -11.44
CA LEU A 141 -8.64 3.45 -12.15
C LEU A 141 -8.34 2.28 -11.19
N MET A 142 -9.09 2.24 -10.08
CA MET A 142 -9.02 1.22 -9.03
C MET A 142 -10.34 0.47 -8.90
N PRO A 143 -10.32 -0.76 -8.35
CA PRO A 143 -11.55 -1.45 -7.94
C PRO A 143 -12.32 -0.62 -6.90
N ALA A 144 -13.61 -0.43 -7.13
CA ALA A 144 -14.45 0.38 -6.25
C ALA A 144 -14.47 -0.09 -4.79
N PRO A 145 -14.57 -1.39 -4.45
CA PRO A 145 -14.66 -1.83 -3.06
C PRO A 145 -13.46 -1.43 -2.22
N ILE A 146 -12.23 -1.65 -2.70
CA ILE A 146 -11.02 -1.30 -1.94
C ILE A 146 -10.81 0.22 -1.87
N LEU A 147 -11.07 0.94 -2.97
CA LEU A 147 -10.92 2.39 -3.00
C LEU A 147 -11.82 3.07 -1.95
N TYR A 148 -13.09 2.69 -1.88
CA TYR A 148 -14.02 3.26 -0.91
C TYR A 148 -13.76 2.78 0.51
N ALA A 149 -13.31 1.53 0.71
CA ALA A 149 -12.88 1.07 2.02
C ALA A 149 -11.73 1.92 2.58
N HIS A 150 -10.72 2.25 1.75
CA HIS A 150 -9.65 3.17 2.13
C HIS A 150 -10.15 4.59 2.41
N ALA A 151 -11.00 5.12 1.53
CA ALA A 151 -11.50 6.49 1.63
C ALA A 151 -12.30 6.72 2.92
N ILE A 152 -13.12 5.77 3.34
CA ILE A 152 -13.87 5.82 4.61
C ILE A 152 -12.91 5.95 5.78
N LEU A 153 -11.91 5.08 5.89
CA LEU A 153 -10.99 5.10 7.02
C LEU A 153 -10.09 6.34 7.04
N ARG A 154 -9.67 6.82 5.87
CA ARG A 154 -8.92 8.07 5.76
C ARG A 154 -9.77 9.25 6.24
N ARG A 155 -11.03 9.31 5.84
CA ARG A 155 -11.96 10.36 6.26
C ARG A 155 -12.23 10.35 7.77
N LEU A 156 -12.40 9.15 8.36
CA LEU A 156 -12.53 9.00 9.81
C LEU A 156 -11.25 9.41 10.56
N ALA A 157 -10.08 9.07 10.03
CA ALA A 157 -8.80 9.50 10.62
C ALA A 157 -8.62 11.03 10.56
N GLU A 158 -9.04 11.68 9.49
CA GLU A 158 -9.05 13.14 9.35
C GLU A 158 -9.99 13.79 10.38
N ALA A 159 -11.19 13.25 10.56
CA ALA A 159 -12.15 13.73 11.56
C ALA A 159 -11.60 13.58 12.99
N ARG A 160 -10.97 12.46 13.31
CA ARG A 160 -10.31 12.22 14.58
C ARG A 160 -9.14 13.20 14.81
N LYS A 161 -8.23 13.31 13.86
CA LYS A 161 -7.02 14.15 13.99
C LYS A 161 -7.32 15.64 14.03
N SER A 162 -8.36 16.08 13.36
CA SER A 162 -8.82 17.48 13.42
C SER A 162 -9.54 17.82 14.72
N GLY A 163 -9.91 16.82 15.52
CA GLY A 163 -10.72 16.98 16.73
C GLY A 163 -12.21 17.16 16.47
N ALA A 164 -12.68 16.98 15.22
CA ALA A 164 -14.10 16.98 14.90
C ALA A 164 -14.84 15.81 15.57
N GLU A 165 -14.14 14.66 15.67
CA GLU A 165 -14.65 13.45 16.32
C GLU A 165 -13.69 12.98 17.42
N PRO A 166 -13.69 13.62 18.59
CA PRO A 166 -12.75 13.31 19.67
C PRO A 166 -12.99 11.95 20.33
N LEU A 167 -14.13 11.32 20.08
CA LEU A 167 -14.47 10.01 20.61
C LEU A 167 -13.86 8.85 19.79
N LEU A 168 -13.42 9.08 18.55
CA LEU A 168 -12.76 8.08 17.76
C LEU A 168 -11.29 7.91 18.19
N ARG A 169 -10.80 6.67 18.12
CA ARG A 169 -9.43 6.26 18.42
C ARG A 169 -8.73 5.70 17.17
N PRO A 170 -7.39 5.49 17.20
CA PRO A 170 -6.62 5.23 16.00
C PRO A 170 -6.94 3.95 15.23
N ASP A 171 -7.30 2.86 15.93
CA ASP A 171 -7.51 1.55 15.29
C ASP A 171 -8.91 1.45 14.69
N ALA A 172 -8.97 1.13 13.41
CA ALA A 172 -10.23 0.92 12.72
C ALA A 172 -10.07 0.01 11.51
N LYS A 173 -11.17 -0.65 11.14
CA LYS A 173 -11.33 -1.47 9.93
C LYS A 173 -12.61 -1.07 9.22
N SER A 174 -12.59 -1.13 7.88
CA SER A 174 -13.78 -0.98 7.05
C SER A 174 -13.86 -2.14 6.07
N GLN A 175 -15.07 -2.56 5.73
CA GLN A 175 -15.31 -3.53 4.68
C GLN A 175 -16.54 -3.11 3.91
N ILE A 176 -16.44 -3.10 2.57
CA ILE A 176 -17.50 -2.66 1.66
C ILE A 176 -17.83 -3.76 0.68
N SER A 177 -19.11 -4.14 0.64
CA SER A 177 -19.67 -5.07 -0.34
C SER A 177 -20.39 -4.30 -1.42
N VAL A 178 -19.75 -4.17 -2.58
CA VAL A 178 -20.27 -3.44 -3.75
C VAL A 178 -21.06 -4.39 -4.64
N ARG A 179 -22.26 -3.95 -5.04
CA ARG A 179 -23.11 -4.62 -6.01
C ARG A 179 -22.71 -4.20 -7.42
N TYR A 180 -22.53 -5.16 -8.29
CA TYR A 180 -22.21 -4.99 -9.70
C TYR A 180 -23.38 -5.43 -10.57
N GLU A 181 -23.72 -4.62 -11.57
CA GLU A 181 -24.67 -4.93 -12.63
C GLU A 181 -23.98 -4.67 -13.97
N ASP A 182 -24.08 -5.63 -14.89
CA ASP A 182 -23.39 -5.61 -16.19
C ASP A 182 -21.87 -5.31 -16.06
N GLY A 183 -21.27 -5.81 -14.97
CA GLY A 183 -19.86 -5.60 -14.67
C GLY A 183 -19.47 -4.19 -14.23
N ARG A 184 -20.46 -3.36 -13.87
CA ARG A 184 -20.24 -2.00 -13.33
C ARG A 184 -20.68 -1.91 -11.87
N PRO A 185 -19.95 -1.20 -11.01
CA PRO A 185 -20.38 -0.97 -9.64
C PRO A 185 -21.59 -0.02 -9.63
N VAL A 186 -22.67 -0.40 -8.92
CA VAL A 186 -23.93 0.35 -8.92
C VAL A 186 -24.43 0.71 -7.52
N GLY A 187 -23.86 0.16 -6.47
CA GLY A 187 -24.31 0.46 -5.10
C GLY A 187 -23.65 -0.44 -4.08
N VAL A 188 -23.93 -0.22 -2.81
CA VAL A 188 -23.42 -1.02 -1.70
C VAL A 188 -24.54 -1.85 -1.05
N SER A 189 -24.27 -3.13 -0.83
CA SER A 189 -25.19 -4.02 -0.13
C SER A 189 -24.88 -4.12 1.36
N GLN A 190 -23.60 -4.02 1.75
CA GLN A 190 -23.18 -4.09 3.14
C GLN A 190 -22.02 -3.15 3.42
N ILE A 191 -22.05 -2.53 4.59
CA ILE A 191 -21.02 -1.66 5.13
C ILE A 191 -20.66 -2.17 6.52
N VAL A 192 -19.39 -2.53 6.72
CA VAL A 192 -18.85 -2.90 8.04
C VAL A 192 -17.82 -1.86 8.43
N VAL A 193 -17.96 -1.29 9.64
CA VAL A 193 -16.95 -0.42 10.23
C VAL A 193 -16.73 -0.87 11.67
N SER A 194 -15.51 -1.31 11.96
CA SER A 194 -15.07 -1.56 13.35
C SER A 194 -14.07 -0.47 13.70
N THR A 195 -14.41 0.40 14.64
CA THR A 195 -13.55 1.52 15.02
C THR A 195 -13.39 1.60 16.52
N GLN A 196 -12.15 1.79 16.95
CA GLN A 196 -11.81 2.03 18.34
C GLN A 196 -12.41 3.37 18.80
N HIS A 197 -12.95 3.41 20.01
CA HIS A 197 -13.58 4.58 20.60
C HIS A 197 -13.21 4.76 22.08
N GLU A 198 -13.53 5.94 22.64
CA GLU A 198 -13.03 6.41 23.93
C GLU A 198 -13.57 5.60 25.11
N SER A 199 -14.84 5.22 25.12
CA SER A 199 -15.52 4.76 26.33
C SER A 199 -16.42 3.56 26.08
N GLU A 200 -16.40 2.60 27.02
CA GLU A 200 -17.33 1.46 27.05
C GLU A 200 -18.81 1.88 27.21
N ALA A 201 -19.07 3.13 27.62
CA ALA A 201 -20.42 3.66 27.70
C ALA A 201 -21.08 3.93 26.33
N GLN A 202 -20.28 3.95 25.23
CA GLN A 202 -20.80 4.13 23.88
C GLN A 202 -21.29 2.79 23.32
N SER A 203 -22.56 2.74 22.95
CA SER A 203 -23.13 1.60 22.24
C SER A 203 -22.71 1.57 20.76
N SER A 204 -22.93 0.45 20.08
CA SER A 204 -22.75 0.34 18.63
C SER A 204 -23.60 1.36 17.85
N ASP A 205 -24.79 1.69 18.33
CA ASP A 205 -25.65 2.71 17.71
C ASP A 205 -25.10 4.12 17.88
N ASP A 206 -24.49 4.44 19.04
CA ASP A 206 -23.80 5.72 19.26
C ASP A 206 -22.62 5.86 18.31
N VAL A 207 -21.77 4.81 18.20
CA VAL A 207 -20.64 4.79 17.26
C VAL A 207 -21.12 4.87 15.82
N ARG A 208 -22.23 4.20 15.47
CA ARG A 208 -22.83 4.30 14.14
C ARG A 208 -23.26 5.74 13.82
N ALA A 209 -23.90 6.42 14.76
CA ALA A 209 -24.35 7.81 14.59
C ALA A 209 -23.17 8.76 14.30
N ILE A 210 -21.98 8.48 14.84
CA ILE A 210 -20.73 9.20 14.55
C ILE A 210 -20.20 8.87 13.14
N VAL A 211 -20.15 7.59 12.77
CA VAL A 211 -19.46 7.09 11.58
C VAL A 211 -20.29 7.29 10.30
N GLU A 212 -21.60 7.07 10.37
CA GLU A 212 -22.49 7.05 9.19
C GLU A 212 -22.42 8.32 8.34
N PRO A 213 -22.40 9.57 8.87
CA PRO A 213 -22.27 10.78 8.07
C PRO A 213 -21.01 10.78 7.18
N TYR A 214 -19.88 10.36 7.72
CA TYR A 214 -18.61 10.29 6.98
C TYR A 214 -18.60 9.22 5.90
N VAL A 215 -19.26 8.08 6.15
CA VAL A 215 -19.41 7.03 5.13
C VAL A 215 -20.27 7.53 3.98
N ARG A 216 -21.36 8.25 4.28
CA ARG A 216 -22.25 8.84 3.27
C ARG A 216 -21.56 9.94 2.46
N GLU A 217 -20.64 10.70 3.06
CA GLU A 217 -19.82 11.70 2.36
C GLU A 217 -18.86 11.07 1.34
N VAL A 218 -18.37 9.87 1.63
CA VAL A 218 -17.37 9.18 0.81
C VAL A 218 -17.98 8.38 -0.35
N LEU A 219 -19.13 7.76 -0.13
CA LEU A 219 -19.77 6.90 -1.14
C LEU A 219 -20.57 7.72 -2.15
N PRO A 220 -20.62 7.31 -3.43
CA PRO A 220 -21.40 8.01 -4.44
C PRO A 220 -22.88 8.13 -4.06
N ASP A 221 -23.49 9.22 -4.48
CA ASP A 221 -24.91 9.47 -4.26
C ASP A 221 -25.78 8.31 -4.79
N GLY A 222 -26.74 7.87 -3.99
CA GLY A 222 -27.64 6.78 -4.33
C GLY A 222 -27.09 5.36 -4.15
N TRP A 223 -25.80 5.19 -3.76
CA TRP A 223 -25.24 3.86 -3.52
C TRP A 223 -25.73 3.24 -2.22
N ILE A 224 -25.99 4.06 -1.20
CA ILE A 224 -26.61 3.63 0.07
C ILE A 224 -28.12 3.76 -0.07
N THR A 225 -28.83 2.66 0.14
CA THR A 225 -30.31 2.58 0.10
C THR A 225 -30.84 2.02 1.43
N ASP A 226 -32.16 1.96 1.58
CA ASP A 226 -32.79 1.35 2.76
C ASP A 226 -32.49 -0.16 2.89
N GLU A 227 -32.06 -0.80 1.80
CA GLU A 227 -31.65 -2.22 1.77
C GLU A 227 -30.19 -2.42 2.17
N THR A 228 -29.40 -1.35 2.32
CA THR A 228 -27.99 -1.45 2.70
C THR A 228 -27.86 -1.87 4.15
N ALA A 229 -27.24 -3.02 4.40
CA ALA A 229 -26.97 -3.51 5.75
C ALA A 229 -25.78 -2.80 6.38
N TRP A 230 -25.90 -2.39 7.63
CA TRP A 230 -24.87 -1.73 8.39
C TRP A 230 -24.43 -2.58 9.59
N TRP A 231 -23.13 -2.70 9.73
CA TRP A 231 -22.46 -3.42 10.82
C TRP A 231 -21.38 -2.52 11.44
N VAL A 232 -21.75 -1.74 12.45
CA VAL A 232 -20.80 -0.87 13.16
C VAL A 232 -20.53 -1.44 14.52
N ASN A 233 -19.27 -1.76 14.83
CA ASN A 233 -18.84 -2.42 16.07
C ASN A 233 -19.80 -3.57 16.48
N PRO A 234 -20.04 -4.58 15.63
CA PRO A 234 -21.09 -5.58 15.87
C PRO A 234 -20.83 -6.44 17.12
N THR A 235 -19.62 -6.45 17.65
CA THR A 235 -19.25 -7.15 18.89
C THR A 235 -19.43 -6.29 20.14
N GLY A 236 -19.87 -5.03 20.01
CA GLY A 236 -20.01 -4.06 21.09
C GLY A 236 -18.80 -3.15 21.24
N ALA A 237 -18.41 -2.85 22.48
CA ALA A 237 -17.36 -1.89 22.78
C ALA A 237 -15.99 -2.31 22.18
N PHE A 238 -15.31 -1.33 21.56
CA PHE A 238 -13.95 -1.47 21.03
C PHE A 238 -13.08 -0.34 21.61
N VAL A 239 -12.71 -0.45 22.87
CA VAL A 239 -11.93 0.56 23.60
C VAL A 239 -10.44 0.24 23.58
N ILE A 240 -10.06 -1.04 23.73
CA ILE A 240 -8.67 -1.48 23.62
C ILE A 240 -8.38 -1.86 22.17
N GLY A 241 -7.47 -1.14 21.53
CA GLY A 241 -7.09 -1.38 20.13
C GLY A 241 -5.60 -1.16 19.89
N GLY A 242 -5.20 -1.30 18.64
CA GLY A 242 -3.80 -1.22 18.24
C GLY A 242 -2.96 -2.37 18.83
N PRO A 243 -1.64 -2.16 19.02
CA PRO A 243 -0.74 -3.20 19.50
C PRO A 243 -1.04 -3.73 20.91
N ASP A 244 -1.88 -3.05 21.67
CA ASP A 244 -2.37 -3.52 22.96
C ASP A 244 -3.48 -4.58 22.82
N GLY A 245 -4.29 -4.47 21.77
CA GLY A 245 -5.35 -5.43 21.47
C GLY A 245 -4.87 -6.65 20.67
N ASP A 246 -3.96 -6.44 19.72
CA ASP A 246 -3.41 -7.50 18.86
C ASP A 246 -2.00 -7.11 18.39
N ALA A 247 -1.15 -8.11 18.17
CA ALA A 247 0.22 -7.88 17.70
C ALA A 247 0.23 -7.51 16.21
N GLY A 248 1.10 -6.57 15.85
CA GLY A 248 1.37 -6.15 14.48
C GLY A 248 2.73 -6.59 13.97
N LEU A 249 2.82 -6.75 12.66
CA LEU A 249 4.06 -7.05 11.95
C LEU A 249 4.05 -6.41 10.56
N THR A 250 5.19 -5.88 10.14
CA THR A 250 5.38 -5.34 8.78
C THR A 250 5.03 -6.38 7.72
N GLY A 251 4.29 -5.96 6.68
CA GLY A 251 4.00 -6.79 5.52
C GLY A 251 2.86 -7.80 5.69
N ARG A 252 2.00 -7.66 6.69
CA ARG A 252 0.84 -8.53 6.90
C ARG A 252 -0.48 -8.04 6.29
N LYS A 253 -0.47 -6.89 5.62
CA LYS A 253 -1.67 -6.30 4.96
C LYS A 253 -1.48 -6.09 3.46
N ILE A 254 -0.76 -7.00 2.81
CA ILE A 254 -0.37 -6.89 1.40
C ILE A 254 -1.54 -6.82 0.42
N ILE A 255 -2.67 -7.41 0.73
CA ILE A 255 -3.90 -7.34 -0.08
C ILE A 255 -4.59 -5.98 0.10
N VAL A 256 -4.61 -5.46 1.32
CA VAL A 256 -5.08 -4.10 1.63
C VAL A 256 -4.20 -3.05 0.94
N ASP A 257 -2.89 -3.28 0.90
CA ASP A 257 -1.93 -2.37 0.27
C ASP A 257 -2.09 -2.28 -1.25
N THR A 258 -2.72 -3.27 -1.88
CA THR A 258 -2.81 -3.41 -3.33
C THR A 258 -4.25 -3.27 -3.85
N TYR A 259 -4.92 -4.35 -4.21
CA TYR A 259 -6.18 -4.30 -4.95
C TYR A 259 -7.37 -4.92 -4.21
N GLY A 260 -7.26 -5.22 -2.90
CA GLY A 260 -8.36 -5.73 -2.10
C GLY A 260 -8.93 -7.07 -2.58
N GLY A 261 -8.12 -7.90 -3.24
CA GLY A 261 -8.53 -9.19 -3.77
C GLY A 261 -9.08 -9.15 -5.20
N ALA A 262 -9.19 -7.97 -5.83
CA ALA A 262 -9.68 -7.85 -7.21
C ALA A 262 -8.67 -8.32 -8.27
N ALA A 263 -7.39 -8.43 -7.90
CA ALA A 263 -6.32 -8.93 -8.75
C ALA A 263 -5.47 -9.96 -7.99
N PRO A 264 -4.71 -10.81 -8.70
CA PRO A 264 -3.70 -11.67 -8.10
C PRO A 264 -2.64 -10.86 -7.33
N HIS A 265 -1.93 -11.52 -6.42
CA HIS A 265 -0.82 -10.95 -5.68
C HIS A 265 0.39 -11.92 -5.69
N GLY A 266 1.59 -11.37 -5.86
CA GLY A 266 2.81 -12.18 -5.90
C GLY A 266 3.35 -12.61 -4.54
N GLY A 267 2.84 -12.03 -3.44
CA GLY A 267 3.22 -12.35 -2.07
C GLY A 267 4.26 -11.40 -1.45
N GLY A 268 4.92 -10.55 -2.24
CA GLY A 268 5.91 -9.59 -1.75
C GLY A 268 5.28 -8.41 -1.00
N ALA A 269 5.77 -8.13 0.21
CA ALA A 269 5.41 -6.93 0.96
C ALA A 269 6.22 -5.72 0.47
N PHE A 270 5.70 -4.50 0.68
CA PHE A 270 6.32 -3.25 0.25
C PHE A 270 7.11 -2.57 1.37
N SER A 271 6.44 -2.29 2.49
CA SER A 271 7.00 -1.47 3.58
C SER A 271 8.32 -2.01 4.12
N GLY A 272 9.23 -1.09 4.44
CA GLY A 272 10.56 -1.39 4.95
C GLY A 272 11.60 -1.81 3.89
N LYS A 273 11.21 -1.96 2.63
CA LYS A 273 12.09 -2.36 1.52
C LYS A 273 12.49 -1.14 0.68
N ASP A 274 13.80 -0.94 0.46
CA ASP A 274 14.29 0.04 -0.51
C ASP A 274 13.94 -0.36 -1.95
N PRO A 275 13.94 0.59 -2.92
CA PRO A 275 13.43 0.34 -4.27
C PRO A 275 14.31 -0.57 -5.14
N THR A 276 15.43 -1.11 -4.64
CA THR A 276 16.17 -2.18 -5.34
C THR A 276 15.48 -3.53 -5.22
N LYS A 277 14.60 -3.69 -4.23
CA LYS A 277 13.78 -4.87 -4.06
C LYS A 277 12.62 -4.82 -5.06
N VAL A 278 12.64 -5.75 -6.02
CA VAL A 278 11.63 -5.82 -7.10
C VAL A 278 10.23 -6.08 -6.56
N ASP A 279 10.08 -6.70 -5.40
CA ASP A 279 8.80 -6.85 -4.70
C ASP A 279 8.05 -5.52 -4.60
N ARG A 280 8.77 -4.43 -4.33
CA ARG A 280 8.21 -3.09 -4.24
C ARG A 280 8.27 -2.36 -5.57
N SER A 281 9.44 -2.17 -6.14
CA SER A 281 9.64 -1.35 -7.33
C SER A 281 8.94 -1.89 -8.57
N ALA A 282 9.00 -3.21 -8.81
CA ALA A 282 8.34 -3.80 -9.97
C ALA A 282 6.81 -3.93 -9.77
N ALA A 283 6.30 -4.03 -8.52
CA ALA A 283 4.87 -3.93 -8.28
C ALA A 283 4.34 -2.51 -8.57
N TYR A 284 5.11 -1.48 -8.23
CA TYR A 284 4.79 -0.09 -8.60
C TYR A 284 4.86 0.13 -10.11
N ALA A 285 5.88 -0.41 -10.78
CA ALA A 285 5.97 -0.37 -12.24
C ALA A 285 4.81 -1.13 -12.92
N ALA A 286 4.43 -2.29 -12.39
CA ALA A 286 3.30 -3.05 -12.89
C ALA A 286 1.97 -2.27 -12.75
N ARG A 287 1.74 -1.59 -11.61
CA ARG A 287 0.59 -0.69 -11.44
C ARG A 287 0.64 0.47 -12.42
N TYR A 288 1.77 1.14 -12.55
CA TYR A 288 1.97 2.25 -13.47
C TYR A 288 1.63 1.86 -14.91
N LEU A 289 2.14 0.73 -15.37
CA LEU A 289 1.89 0.22 -16.72
C LEU A 289 0.42 -0.17 -16.92
N ALA A 290 -0.18 -0.93 -16.01
CA ALA A 290 -1.58 -1.31 -16.08
C ALA A 290 -2.51 -0.09 -16.13
N LYS A 291 -2.22 0.93 -15.30
CA LYS A 291 -2.96 2.20 -15.28
C LYS A 291 -2.84 2.95 -16.61
N ASN A 292 -1.64 3.01 -17.19
CA ASN A 292 -1.42 3.65 -18.48
C ASN A 292 -2.06 2.89 -19.65
N VAL A 293 -2.16 1.56 -19.61
CA VAL A 293 -2.90 0.77 -20.61
C VAL A 293 -4.38 1.15 -20.61
N VAL A 294 -5.00 1.24 -19.42
CA VAL A 294 -6.42 1.63 -19.31
C VAL A 294 -6.60 3.10 -19.67
N GLN A 295 -5.73 4.00 -19.22
CA GLN A 295 -5.78 5.43 -19.55
C GLN A 295 -5.60 5.70 -21.05
N ALA A 296 -4.79 4.90 -21.75
CA ALA A 296 -4.61 4.97 -23.19
C ALA A 296 -5.86 4.52 -23.98
N GLY A 297 -6.87 3.96 -23.32
CA GLY A 297 -8.04 3.37 -23.94
C GLY A 297 -7.75 2.07 -24.69
N LEU A 298 -6.65 1.39 -24.37
CA LEU A 298 -6.31 0.10 -24.98
C LEU A 298 -7.11 -1.06 -24.40
N ALA A 299 -7.61 -0.89 -23.16
CA ALA A 299 -8.54 -1.80 -22.49
C ALA A 299 -9.30 -1.07 -21.40
N ARG A 300 -10.44 -1.60 -20.98
CA ARG A 300 -11.18 -1.11 -19.80
C ARG A 300 -10.69 -1.72 -18.49
N ARG A 301 -10.02 -2.87 -18.58
CA ARG A 301 -9.45 -3.62 -17.47
C ARG A 301 -8.13 -4.23 -17.91
N CYS A 302 -7.11 -4.13 -17.07
CA CYS A 302 -5.79 -4.68 -17.36
C CYS A 302 -5.19 -5.30 -16.10
N THR A 303 -4.85 -6.58 -16.17
CA THR A 303 -3.93 -7.25 -15.24
C THR A 303 -2.59 -7.40 -15.94
N LEU A 304 -1.52 -7.01 -15.27
CA LEU A 304 -0.14 -7.13 -15.76
C LEU A 304 0.68 -7.92 -14.74
N GLN A 305 1.46 -8.91 -15.20
CA GLN A 305 2.44 -9.62 -14.37
C GLN A 305 3.86 -9.35 -14.89
N LEU A 306 4.77 -9.07 -13.98
CA LEU A 306 6.21 -9.10 -14.19
C LEU A 306 6.83 -10.22 -13.37
N SER A 307 7.85 -10.89 -13.90
CA SER A 307 8.62 -11.89 -13.15
C SER A 307 10.12 -11.65 -13.28
N TYR A 308 10.84 -11.87 -12.17
CA TYR A 308 12.28 -11.70 -12.11
C TYR A 308 12.97 -12.92 -11.51
N ALA A 309 14.25 -13.12 -11.88
CA ALA A 309 15.17 -14.03 -11.20
C ALA A 309 16.28 -13.22 -10.51
N ILE A 310 16.74 -13.72 -9.39
CA ILE A 310 17.85 -13.10 -8.66
C ILE A 310 19.08 -12.91 -9.56
N GLY A 311 19.68 -11.72 -9.53
CA GLY A 311 20.86 -11.38 -10.31
C GLY A 311 20.61 -11.15 -11.81
N VAL A 312 19.36 -11.22 -12.29
CA VAL A 312 19.00 -10.96 -13.68
C VAL A 312 18.33 -9.60 -13.76
N ALA A 313 18.84 -8.72 -14.65
CA ALA A 313 18.35 -7.35 -14.74
C ALA A 313 17.01 -7.24 -15.48
N ARG A 314 16.79 -8.02 -16.53
CA ARG A 314 15.56 -7.96 -17.30
C ARG A 314 14.51 -8.90 -16.74
N PRO A 315 13.21 -8.55 -16.82
CA PRO A 315 12.16 -9.47 -16.43
C PRO A 315 12.24 -10.75 -17.27
N LEU A 316 11.92 -11.90 -16.64
CA LEU A 316 11.85 -13.19 -17.34
C LEU A 316 10.64 -13.28 -18.23
N SER A 317 9.54 -12.64 -17.82
CA SER A 317 8.29 -12.56 -18.58
C SER A 317 7.52 -11.30 -18.26
N ILE A 318 6.74 -10.87 -19.24
CA ILE A 318 5.68 -9.87 -19.15
C ILE A 318 4.41 -10.58 -19.60
N TYR A 319 3.35 -10.48 -18.82
CA TYR A 319 2.06 -11.05 -19.17
C TYR A 319 0.97 -10.00 -19.03
N ILE A 320 0.07 -9.92 -19.99
CA ILE A 320 -1.09 -9.03 -20.01
C ILE A 320 -2.37 -9.87 -20.12
N GLU A 321 -3.38 -9.47 -19.38
CA GLU A 321 -4.75 -9.98 -19.47
C GLU A 321 -5.70 -8.78 -19.45
N THR A 322 -6.37 -8.49 -20.56
CA THR A 322 -7.37 -7.42 -20.67
C THR A 322 -8.79 -7.88 -20.32
N HIS A 323 -8.97 -9.13 -19.92
CA HIS A 323 -10.27 -9.70 -19.51
C HIS A 323 -11.35 -9.60 -20.62
N GLY A 324 -10.95 -9.66 -21.87
CA GLY A 324 -11.85 -9.50 -23.02
C GLY A 324 -12.37 -8.07 -23.22
N THR A 325 -11.71 -7.07 -22.62
CA THR A 325 -12.03 -5.64 -22.78
C THR A 325 -11.01 -4.90 -23.66
N GLY A 326 -10.04 -5.62 -24.24
CA GLY A 326 -8.98 -5.06 -25.09
C GLY A 326 -9.52 -4.55 -26.41
N GLU A 327 -9.03 -3.37 -26.81
CA GLU A 327 -9.22 -2.80 -28.16
C GLU A 327 -8.16 -3.31 -29.16
N VAL A 328 -7.12 -3.97 -28.62
CA VAL A 328 -6.04 -4.62 -29.34
C VAL A 328 -5.74 -5.96 -28.66
N GLU A 329 -5.02 -6.85 -29.34
CA GLU A 329 -4.58 -8.12 -28.79
C GLU A 329 -3.64 -7.93 -27.60
N ASP A 330 -3.79 -8.73 -26.55
CA ASP A 330 -2.97 -8.67 -25.34
C ASP A 330 -1.46 -8.77 -25.66
N LEU A 331 -1.09 -9.65 -26.60
CA LEU A 331 0.29 -9.81 -27.08
C LEU A 331 0.87 -8.52 -27.73
N ALA A 332 0.03 -7.68 -28.34
CA ALA A 332 0.47 -6.41 -28.88
C ALA A 332 0.86 -5.41 -27.77
N ILE A 333 0.10 -5.41 -26.67
CA ILE A 333 0.40 -4.62 -25.46
C ILE A 333 1.70 -5.13 -24.81
N GLU A 334 1.84 -6.45 -24.63
CA GLU A 334 3.07 -7.06 -24.10
C GLU A 334 4.30 -6.64 -24.87
N ALA A 335 4.24 -6.72 -26.22
CA ALA A 335 5.34 -6.34 -27.10
C ALA A 335 5.65 -4.82 -27.10
N ALA A 336 4.66 -3.98 -26.76
CA ALA A 336 4.82 -2.52 -26.69
C ALA A 336 5.55 -2.08 -25.41
N ILE A 337 5.28 -2.73 -24.26
CA ILE A 337 5.79 -2.33 -22.95
C ILE A 337 7.32 -2.14 -22.93
N PRO A 338 8.17 -3.10 -23.34
CA PRO A 338 9.62 -2.92 -23.29
C PRO A 338 10.17 -1.87 -24.28
N ARG A 339 9.33 -1.39 -25.21
CA ARG A 339 9.70 -0.30 -26.13
C ARG A 339 9.49 1.08 -25.49
N VAL A 340 8.63 1.18 -24.48
CA VAL A 340 8.25 2.45 -23.86
C VAL A 340 8.81 2.63 -22.43
N MET A 341 9.23 1.55 -21.77
CA MET A 341 9.80 1.61 -20.43
C MET A 341 10.90 0.57 -20.24
N ASP A 342 12.03 0.98 -19.69
CA ASP A 342 13.08 0.07 -19.22
C ASP A 342 12.64 -0.58 -17.90
N LEU A 343 12.46 -1.90 -17.94
CA LEU A 343 12.01 -2.72 -16.79
C LEU A 343 13.16 -3.34 -16.00
N THR A 344 14.40 -2.90 -16.20
CA THR A 344 15.47 -3.25 -15.28
C THR A 344 15.22 -2.60 -13.91
N PRO A 345 15.69 -3.16 -12.78
CA PRO A 345 15.51 -2.54 -11.46
C PRO A 345 15.97 -1.07 -11.42
N ARG A 346 17.08 -0.75 -12.08
CA ARG A 346 17.58 0.62 -12.22
C ARG A 346 16.66 1.47 -13.10
N GLY A 347 16.22 0.94 -14.25
CA GLY A 347 15.30 1.61 -15.15
C GLY A 347 14.01 2.01 -14.45
N ILE A 348 13.40 1.10 -13.69
CA ILE A 348 12.19 1.35 -12.91
C ILE A 348 12.44 2.46 -11.87
N ARG A 349 13.49 2.35 -11.05
CA ARG A 349 13.79 3.33 -10.00
C ARG A 349 14.02 4.73 -10.57
N THR A 350 14.72 4.81 -11.70
CA THR A 350 15.00 6.07 -12.39
C THR A 350 13.73 6.68 -12.97
N HIS A 351 12.93 5.87 -13.70
CA HIS A 351 11.71 6.33 -14.35
C HIS A 351 10.66 6.83 -13.36
N LEU A 352 10.48 6.11 -12.26
CA LEU A 352 9.51 6.45 -11.21
C LEU A 352 10.10 7.37 -10.12
N GLY A 353 11.41 7.65 -10.13
CA GLY A 353 12.06 8.53 -9.17
C GLY A 353 12.03 8.00 -7.74
N LEU A 354 12.24 6.69 -7.54
CA LEU A 354 12.01 6.00 -6.27
C LEU A 354 13.12 6.19 -5.22
N ASN A 355 14.29 6.69 -5.57
CA ASN A 355 15.40 6.92 -4.63
C ASN A 355 15.23 8.23 -3.84
N ARG A 356 14.07 8.38 -3.18
CA ARG A 356 13.66 9.56 -2.40
C ARG A 356 12.91 9.14 -1.14
N PRO A 357 12.88 9.97 -0.08
CA PRO A 357 12.13 9.70 1.14
C PRO A 357 10.62 9.94 0.93
N ILE A 358 9.94 9.02 0.29
CA ILE A 358 8.53 9.13 -0.11
C ILE A 358 7.65 8.01 0.46
N TYR A 359 8.20 7.12 1.28
CA TYR A 359 7.60 5.83 1.61
C TYR A 359 6.70 5.84 2.84
N GLN A 360 7.04 6.56 3.91
CA GLN A 360 6.23 6.60 5.13
C GLN A 360 4.75 6.94 4.87
N ARG A 361 4.49 7.86 3.93
CA ARG A 361 3.12 8.28 3.55
C ARG A 361 2.33 7.22 2.79
N THR A 362 3.01 6.21 2.25
CA THR A 362 2.37 5.12 1.49
C THR A 362 1.89 3.99 2.38
N ALA A 363 2.36 3.93 3.62
CA ALA A 363 2.17 2.80 4.52
C ALA A 363 0.71 2.58 4.99
N ALA A 364 -0.23 3.47 4.71
CA ALA A 364 -1.63 3.33 5.07
C ALA A 364 -2.57 3.81 3.95
N TYR A 365 -3.79 3.25 3.93
CA TYR A 365 -4.85 3.61 2.98
C TYR A 365 -4.52 3.28 1.52
N GLY A 366 -3.76 2.21 1.27
CA GLY A 366 -3.37 1.69 -0.02
C GLY A 366 -2.18 2.41 -0.66
N HIS A 367 -1.34 1.64 -1.35
CA HIS A 367 -0.24 2.16 -2.16
C HIS A 367 -0.70 2.61 -3.54
N PHE A 368 -1.89 2.18 -3.97
CA PHE A 368 -2.47 2.46 -5.28
C PHE A 368 -3.78 3.26 -5.17
N GLY A 369 -4.15 3.96 -6.26
CA GLY A 369 -5.33 4.78 -6.31
C GLY A 369 -5.19 6.13 -5.59
N ARG A 370 -3.97 6.63 -5.49
CA ARG A 370 -3.61 7.93 -4.88
C ARG A 370 -3.26 8.94 -5.97
N GLU A 371 -3.30 10.21 -5.62
CA GLU A 371 -2.79 11.27 -6.51
C GLU A 371 -1.26 11.37 -6.39
N PRO A 372 -0.55 11.55 -7.52
CA PRO A 372 0.89 11.80 -7.49
C PRO A 372 1.23 13.10 -6.76
N ASP A 373 2.17 13.05 -5.83
CA ASP A 373 2.65 14.24 -5.10
C ASP A 373 3.71 15.01 -5.91
N ALA A 374 3.79 16.32 -5.70
CA ALA A 374 4.76 17.18 -6.38
C ALA A 374 6.23 16.83 -6.07
N ASP A 375 6.50 16.20 -4.91
CA ASP A 375 7.83 15.77 -4.48
C ASP A 375 8.21 14.35 -4.94
N GLY A 376 7.33 13.70 -5.71
CA GLY A 376 7.53 12.36 -6.31
C GLY A 376 6.85 11.22 -5.59
N GLY A 377 6.12 11.47 -4.49
CA GLY A 377 5.27 10.46 -3.86
C GLY A 377 4.21 9.97 -4.84
N PHE A 378 3.87 8.69 -4.78
CA PHE A 378 2.90 8.02 -5.66
C PHE A 378 3.14 8.24 -7.17
N SER A 379 4.41 8.41 -7.58
CA SER A 379 4.79 8.64 -8.99
C SER A 379 4.31 7.53 -9.94
N TRP A 380 4.08 6.33 -9.44
CA TRP A 380 3.51 5.20 -10.17
C TRP A 380 2.02 5.33 -10.48
N GLU A 381 1.37 6.37 -10.01
CA GLU A 381 -0.01 6.71 -10.35
C GLU A 381 -0.11 7.72 -11.52
N ARG A 382 1.01 8.20 -12.07
CA ARG A 382 1.01 9.05 -13.27
C ARG A 382 0.51 8.28 -14.49
N THR A 383 -0.06 9.02 -15.45
CA THR A 383 -0.60 8.48 -16.72
C THR A 383 0.12 9.03 -17.95
N ASP A 384 1.34 9.51 -17.76
CA ASP A 384 2.18 10.17 -18.76
C ASP A 384 2.75 9.22 -19.85
N LEU A 385 2.57 7.90 -19.69
CA LEU A 385 2.99 6.91 -20.68
C LEU A 385 1.87 6.50 -21.67
N ALA A 386 0.63 6.95 -21.44
CA ALA A 386 -0.54 6.51 -22.21
C ALA A 386 -0.40 6.73 -23.73
N ASP A 387 0.04 7.93 -24.16
CA ASP A 387 0.21 8.24 -25.58
C ASP A 387 1.34 7.44 -26.23
N ALA A 388 2.43 7.21 -25.50
CA ALA A 388 3.56 6.40 -25.98
C ALA A 388 3.14 4.93 -26.16
N LEU A 389 2.38 4.36 -25.21
CA LEU A 389 1.82 3.02 -25.33
C LEU A 389 0.87 2.92 -26.52
N LYS A 390 -0.04 3.88 -26.72
CA LYS A 390 -0.96 3.92 -27.85
C LYS A 390 -0.24 4.00 -29.20
N GLY A 391 0.89 4.69 -29.25
CA GLY A 391 1.75 4.72 -30.44
C GLY A 391 2.51 3.41 -30.67
N ALA A 392 2.90 2.73 -29.60
CA ALA A 392 3.74 1.54 -29.67
C ALA A 392 2.95 0.25 -30.02
N VAL A 393 1.63 0.17 -29.79
CA VAL A 393 0.79 -0.98 -30.17
C VAL A 393 0.36 -0.99 -31.64
N ARG A 394 0.63 0.11 -32.38
CA ARG A 394 0.40 0.22 -33.82
C ARG A 394 1.61 -0.28 -34.61
#